data_b35f226dbd389184518de6b8c22ba163
#
_entry.id   b35f226dbd389184518de6b8c22ba163
#
_cell.length_a   1.000
_cell.length_b   1.000
_cell.length_c   1.000
_cell.angle_alpha   90.00
_cell.angle_beta   90.00
_cell.angle_gamma   90.00
#
_symmetry.space_group_name_H-M   'P 1'
#
loop_
_entity.id
_entity.type
_entity.pdbx_description
1 polymer ?
#
loop_
_entity_poly.entity_id
_entity_poly.type
_entity_poly.pdbx_seq_one_letter_code
_entity_poly.pdbx_strand_id
1 'polypeptide(L)'
;NILLTDYSRLYKDDVILPAGRLREWKSGAKRADIIVVTKSPAVLSPLEIRRISESLNPQPYQKVFFSYISYKKARPLNQAAIDISEQKDKFSTRGVLLVSAIANPESLILYLKRYSKEVQSFSFKDHYFFQPKDYKNIKTQLDKLLSPKKTIVITEKDAVKFDASQFNDIPVFSIPIKIKFHEHQELSFSEEIDNYVRSYSKIS
;
A
#
# COMPACT_ATOMS: atom_id res chain seq x y z
N ASN A 1 -2.74 9.84 21.35
CA ASN A 1 -3.36 10.09 20.04
C ASN A 1 -2.32 10.06 18.92
N ILE A 2 -2.63 9.34 17.82
CA ILE A 2 -1.76 9.26 16.64
C ILE A 2 -2.50 9.86 15.45
N LEU A 3 -1.94 10.92 14.85
CA LEU A 3 -2.45 11.53 13.63
C LEU A 3 -1.75 10.93 12.42
N LEU A 4 -2.51 10.40 11.47
CA LEU A 4 -2.00 9.95 10.19
C LEU A 4 -2.22 11.01 9.11
N THR A 5 -1.18 11.28 8.33
CA THR A 5 -1.26 12.15 7.15
C THR A 5 -0.60 11.48 5.95
N ASP A 6 -1.18 11.61 4.77
CA ASP A 6 -0.62 11.03 3.54
C ASP A 6 0.51 11.94 3.02
N TYR A 7 1.63 11.35 2.62
CA TYR A 7 2.78 12.08 2.07
C TYR A 7 2.40 12.91 0.84
N SER A 8 1.55 12.37 -0.01
CA SER A 8 1.10 13.06 -1.23
C SER A 8 0.11 14.19 -0.94
N ARG A 9 -0.45 14.23 0.26
CA ARG A 9 -1.46 15.21 0.68
C ARG A 9 -1.44 15.39 2.20
N LEU A 10 -0.56 16.25 2.65
CA LEU A 10 -0.44 16.57 4.07
C LEU A 10 -1.72 17.24 4.57
N TYR A 11 -2.16 16.92 5.80
CA TYR A 11 -3.37 17.50 6.40
C TYR A 11 -3.33 19.03 6.41
N LYS A 12 -2.15 19.63 6.50
CA LYS A 12 -1.97 21.08 6.50
C LYS A 12 -2.36 21.75 5.17
N ASP A 13 -2.21 21.02 4.07
CA ASP A 13 -2.49 21.51 2.71
C ASP A 13 -3.92 21.17 2.26
N ASP A 14 -4.67 20.42 3.08
CA ASP A 14 -6.06 20.08 2.83
C ASP A 14 -7.02 21.05 3.52
N VAL A 15 -8.30 21.04 3.12
CA VAL A 15 -9.35 21.86 3.68
C VAL A 15 -10.50 20.98 4.21
N ILE A 16 -11.36 21.58 5.04
CA ILE A 16 -12.49 20.89 5.64
C ILE A 16 -13.57 20.54 4.62
N LEU A 17 -14.29 19.44 4.86
CA LEU A 17 -15.45 19.06 4.05
C LEU A 17 -16.49 20.21 4.01
N PRO A 18 -17.16 20.41 2.85
CA PRO A 18 -17.11 19.62 1.61
C PRO A 18 -16.01 20.04 0.62
N ALA A 19 -15.28 21.13 0.87
CA ALA A 19 -14.28 21.68 -0.03
C ALA A 19 -12.99 20.83 -0.11
N GLY A 20 -12.70 20.03 0.91
CA GLY A 20 -11.59 19.09 0.97
C GLY A 20 -11.98 17.78 1.65
N ARG A 21 -11.03 17.13 2.34
CA ARG A 21 -11.22 15.82 2.97
C ARG A 21 -11.08 15.84 4.48
N LEU A 22 -10.73 16.98 5.08
CA LEU A 22 -10.64 17.10 6.52
C LEU A 22 -12.05 17.01 7.14
N ARG A 23 -12.18 16.19 8.17
CA ARG A 23 -13.41 16.04 8.94
C ARG A 23 -13.50 17.03 10.11
N GLU A 24 -12.38 17.67 10.44
CA GLU A 24 -12.26 18.68 11.47
C GLU A 24 -11.19 19.72 11.13
N TRP A 25 -11.13 20.81 11.88
CA TRP A 25 -10.16 21.87 11.68
C TRP A 25 -8.73 21.39 11.90
N LYS A 26 -7.75 21.97 11.14
CA LYS A 26 -6.31 21.66 11.26
C LYS A 26 -5.79 21.81 12.68
N SER A 27 -6.39 22.70 13.48
CA SER A 27 -6.06 22.87 14.90
C SER A 27 -6.26 21.60 15.74
N GLY A 28 -7.10 20.67 15.29
CA GLY A 28 -7.29 19.36 15.90
C GLY A 28 -6.01 18.52 15.94
N ALA A 29 -5.07 18.76 15.01
CA ALA A 29 -3.77 18.11 15.01
C ALA A 29 -2.97 18.32 16.30
N LYS A 30 -3.22 19.40 17.03
CA LYS A 30 -2.59 19.67 18.34
C LYS A 30 -2.93 18.62 19.41
N ARG A 31 -3.98 17.83 19.24
CA ARG A 31 -4.32 16.75 20.19
C ARG A 31 -3.49 15.49 20.01
N ALA A 32 -2.78 15.38 18.91
CA ALA A 32 -1.94 14.22 18.64
C ALA A 32 -0.65 14.29 19.43
N ASP A 33 -0.20 13.17 19.98
CA ASP A 33 1.10 12.99 20.58
C ASP A 33 2.15 12.62 19.51
N ILE A 34 1.69 11.89 18.49
CA ILE A 34 2.50 11.41 17.37
C ILE A 34 1.83 11.78 16.04
N ILE A 35 2.62 12.24 15.09
CA ILE A 35 2.21 12.46 13.70
C ILE A 35 2.96 11.44 12.83
N VAL A 36 2.25 10.65 12.03
CA VAL A 36 2.86 9.72 11.07
C VAL A 36 2.54 10.15 9.65
N VAL A 37 3.59 10.52 8.91
CA VAL A 37 3.50 10.75 7.46
C VAL A 37 3.56 9.39 6.77
N THR A 38 2.43 8.95 6.24
CA THR A 38 2.26 7.63 5.64
C THR A 38 2.46 7.65 4.14
N LYS A 39 2.75 6.48 3.55
CA LYS A 39 2.91 6.26 2.10
C LYS A 39 3.99 7.15 1.46
N SER A 40 5.00 7.52 2.21
CA SER A 40 6.16 8.20 1.64
C SER A 40 6.91 7.29 0.64
N PRO A 41 7.73 7.84 -0.26
CA PRO A 41 8.65 7.05 -1.06
C PRO A 41 9.53 6.17 -0.17
N ALA A 42 9.89 4.96 -0.61
CA ALA A 42 10.76 4.06 0.17
C ALA A 42 12.19 4.63 0.37
N VAL A 43 12.61 5.50 -0.54
CA VAL A 43 13.85 6.29 -0.42
C VAL A 43 13.43 7.75 -0.26
N LEU A 44 13.75 8.33 0.88
CA LEU A 44 13.43 9.70 1.23
C LEU A 44 14.69 10.34 1.83
N SER A 45 15.10 11.49 1.30
CA SER A 45 16.32 12.15 1.77
C SER A 45 16.12 12.76 3.18
N PRO A 46 17.16 12.82 4.01
CA PRO A 46 17.08 13.48 5.32
C PRO A 46 16.62 14.94 5.22
N LEU A 47 17.03 15.64 4.15
CA LEU A 47 16.61 17.01 3.89
C LEU A 47 15.09 17.10 3.65
N GLU A 48 14.52 16.15 2.92
CA GLU A 48 13.09 16.13 2.64
C GLU A 48 12.28 15.76 3.90
N ILE A 49 12.76 14.80 4.69
CA ILE A 49 12.19 14.46 6.00
C ILE A 49 12.13 15.72 6.87
N ARG A 50 13.24 16.44 6.95
CA ARG A 50 13.32 17.68 7.72
C ARG A 50 12.36 18.75 7.21
N ARG A 51 12.35 19.01 5.89
CA ARG A 51 11.47 20.00 5.25
C ARG A 51 10.00 19.74 5.52
N ILE A 52 9.57 18.47 5.41
CA ILE A 52 8.18 18.08 5.67
C ILE A 52 7.86 18.20 7.16
N SER A 53 8.75 17.73 8.03
CA SER A 53 8.57 17.84 9.48
C SER A 53 8.41 19.30 9.92
N GLU A 54 9.29 20.18 9.49
CA GLU A 54 9.21 21.63 9.76
C GLU A 54 7.90 22.22 9.20
N SER A 55 7.50 21.79 8.01
CA SER A 55 6.28 22.29 7.37
C SER A 55 4.99 21.89 8.08
N LEU A 56 4.98 20.76 8.78
CA LEU A 56 3.85 20.32 9.61
C LEU A 56 3.69 21.15 10.87
N ASN A 57 4.75 21.91 11.24
CA ASN A 57 4.80 22.78 12.42
C ASN A 57 4.32 22.05 13.70
N PRO A 58 4.95 20.91 14.06
CA PRO A 58 4.54 20.13 15.22
C PRO A 58 4.77 20.92 16.53
N GLN A 59 3.92 20.66 17.53
CA GLN A 59 4.16 21.19 18.87
C GLN A 59 5.41 20.54 19.48
N PRO A 60 6.10 21.18 20.46
CA PRO A 60 7.33 20.64 21.05
C PRO A 60 7.22 19.21 21.63
N TYR A 61 6.01 18.79 22.02
CA TYR A 61 5.76 17.46 22.55
C TYR A 61 5.43 16.42 21.45
N GLN A 62 5.12 16.86 20.23
CA GLN A 62 4.74 15.96 19.14
C GLN A 62 5.96 15.37 18.46
N LYS A 63 5.93 14.06 18.22
CA LYS A 63 6.96 13.37 17.42
C LYS A 63 6.43 13.08 16.01
N VAL A 64 7.30 13.29 15.00
CA VAL A 64 6.95 13.07 13.60
C VAL A 64 7.72 11.87 13.08
N PHE A 65 6.98 10.90 12.53
CA PHE A 65 7.52 9.68 11.92
C PHE A 65 7.10 9.59 10.46
N PHE A 66 7.92 8.88 9.67
CA PHE A 66 7.65 8.63 8.26
C PHE A 66 7.57 7.13 8.00
N SER A 67 6.53 6.73 7.28
CA SER A 67 6.34 5.33 6.91
C SER A 67 6.05 5.15 5.44
N TYR A 68 6.48 4.02 4.89
CA TYR A 68 6.30 3.64 3.50
C TYR A 68 5.74 2.24 3.35
N ILE A 69 5.17 1.97 2.16
CA ILE A 69 4.67 0.64 1.81
C ILE A 69 5.82 -0.19 1.26
N SER A 70 6.08 -1.33 1.90
CA SER A 70 7.00 -2.36 1.43
C SER A 70 6.21 -3.56 0.94
N TYR A 71 6.52 -4.05 -0.25
CA TYR A 71 5.88 -5.23 -0.83
C TYR A 71 6.65 -6.49 -0.43
N LYS A 72 5.93 -7.53 -0.01
CA LYS A 72 6.49 -8.82 0.35
C LYS A 72 6.57 -9.76 -0.87
N LYS A 73 7.14 -10.95 -0.66
CA LYS A 73 7.16 -12.03 -1.67
C LYS A 73 5.71 -12.33 -2.09
N ALA A 74 5.48 -12.40 -3.40
CA ALA A 74 4.18 -12.76 -3.94
C ALA A 74 3.75 -14.15 -3.46
N ARG A 75 2.50 -14.29 -3.05
CA ARG A 75 1.90 -15.55 -2.58
C ARG A 75 1.04 -16.15 -3.69
N PRO A 76 1.24 -17.42 -4.03
CA PRO A 76 0.41 -18.11 -5.03
C PRO A 76 -1.02 -18.29 -4.52
N LEU A 77 -2.00 -18.17 -5.41
CA LEU A 77 -3.43 -18.34 -5.12
C LEU A 77 -4.06 -19.50 -5.87
N ASN A 78 -3.35 -20.08 -6.86
CA ASN A 78 -3.81 -21.28 -7.60
C ASN A 78 -2.62 -22.20 -7.93
N GLN A 79 -2.90 -23.38 -8.49
CA GLN A 79 -1.88 -24.39 -8.78
C GLN A 79 -0.85 -23.87 -9.79
N ALA A 80 -1.27 -23.21 -10.87
CA ALA A 80 -0.35 -22.64 -11.87
C ALA A 80 0.62 -21.62 -11.27
N ALA A 81 0.24 -20.91 -10.20
CA ALA A 81 1.11 -20.00 -9.47
C ALA A 81 2.07 -20.75 -8.52
N ILE A 82 1.61 -21.85 -7.91
CA ILE A 82 2.45 -22.71 -7.05
C ILE A 82 3.62 -23.27 -7.89
N ASP A 83 3.35 -23.77 -9.08
CA ASP A 83 4.32 -24.42 -9.98
C ASP A 83 5.49 -23.49 -10.37
N ILE A 84 5.26 -22.17 -10.32
CA ILE A 84 6.28 -21.17 -10.63
C ILE A 84 6.70 -20.31 -9.43
N SER A 85 6.19 -20.58 -8.24
CA SER A 85 6.33 -19.71 -7.06
C SER A 85 7.78 -19.51 -6.64
N GLU A 86 8.62 -20.53 -6.79
CA GLU A 86 10.04 -20.50 -6.41
C GLU A 86 10.96 -19.95 -7.52
N GLN A 87 10.45 -19.68 -8.72
CA GLN A 87 11.25 -19.08 -9.79
C GLN A 87 11.59 -17.62 -9.40
N LYS A 88 12.88 -17.28 -9.42
CA LYS A 88 13.34 -15.91 -9.09
C LYS A 88 12.75 -14.86 -10.04
N ASP A 89 12.67 -15.21 -11.32
CA ASP A 89 12.27 -14.30 -12.41
C ASP A 89 10.85 -14.54 -12.91
N LYS A 90 9.96 -15.02 -12.03
CA LYS A 90 8.59 -15.42 -12.40
C LYS A 90 7.75 -14.33 -13.09
N PHE A 91 8.08 -13.06 -12.88
CA PHE A 91 7.40 -11.94 -13.53
C PHE A 91 8.17 -11.39 -14.75
N SER A 92 9.50 -11.56 -14.83
CA SER A 92 10.33 -10.94 -15.88
C SER A 92 10.03 -11.45 -17.29
N THR A 93 9.58 -12.69 -17.41
CA THR A 93 9.23 -13.37 -18.66
C THR A 93 7.73 -13.37 -18.96
N ARG A 94 6.92 -12.65 -18.17
CA ARG A 94 5.46 -12.67 -18.26
C ARG A 94 4.89 -11.26 -18.37
N GLY A 95 3.79 -11.13 -19.10
CA GLY A 95 2.90 -9.98 -18.97
C GLY A 95 2.10 -10.07 -17.67
N VAL A 96 2.07 -8.99 -16.93
CA VAL A 96 1.37 -8.89 -15.65
C VAL A 96 0.09 -8.08 -15.82
N LEU A 97 -1.05 -8.68 -15.51
CA LEU A 97 -2.29 -7.96 -15.30
C LEU A 97 -2.51 -7.73 -13.80
N LEU A 98 -2.38 -6.49 -13.36
CA LEU A 98 -2.76 -6.11 -12.00
C LEU A 98 -4.27 -5.93 -11.92
N VAL A 99 -4.95 -6.78 -11.14
CA VAL A 99 -6.36 -6.63 -10.80
C VAL A 99 -6.47 -6.05 -9.41
N SER A 100 -7.17 -4.93 -9.24
CA SER A 100 -7.25 -4.27 -7.94
C SER A 100 -8.57 -3.53 -7.73
N ALA A 101 -9.04 -3.55 -6.49
CA ALA A 101 -10.17 -2.77 -6.00
C ALA A 101 -9.73 -1.88 -4.83
N ILE A 102 -8.67 -1.09 -5.06
CA ILE A 102 -8.11 -0.11 -4.12
C ILE A 102 -8.10 1.28 -4.76
N ALA A 103 -8.16 2.32 -3.93
CA ALA A 103 -8.26 3.70 -4.38
C ALA A 103 -7.06 4.19 -5.20
N ASN A 104 -5.85 3.70 -4.92
CA ASN A 104 -4.64 4.08 -5.67
C ASN A 104 -3.70 2.87 -5.85
N PRO A 105 -3.70 2.23 -7.02
CA PRO A 105 -2.81 1.11 -7.34
C PRO A 105 -1.43 1.54 -7.87
N GLU A 106 -1.15 2.83 -8.06
CA GLU A 106 0.01 3.31 -8.81
C GLU A 106 1.35 2.86 -8.23
N SER A 107 1.49 2.90 -6.89
CA SER A 107 2.70 2.42 -6.22
C SER A 107 2.96 0.93 -6.47
N LEU A 108 1.91 0.11 -6.55
CA LEU A 108 2.02 -1.31 -6.87
C LEU A 108 2.35 -1.53 -8.35
N ILE A 109 1.78 -0.72 -9.25
CA ILE A 109 2.12 -0.75 -10.68
C ILE A 109 3.61 -0.43 -10.87
N LEU A 110 4.12 0.63 -10.23
CA LEU A 110 5.53 1.01 -10.28
C LEU A 110 6.44 -0.09 -9.70
N TYR A 111 6.00 -0.73 -8.62
CA TYR A 111 6.71 -1.88 -8.07
C TYR A 111 6.79 -3.04 -9.07
N LEU A 112 5.67 -3.43 -9.69
CA LEU A 112 5.61 -4.52 -10.66
C LEU A 112 6.45 -4.25 -11.92
N LYS A 113 6.48 -3.00 -12.40
CA LYS A 113 7.31 -2.59 -13.54
C LYS A 113 8.82 -2.78 -13.34
N ARG A 114 9.29 -2.95 -12.11
CA ARG A 114 10.70 -3.30 -11.84
C ARG A 114 11.00 -4.77 -12.15
N TYR A 115 9.97 -5.61 -12.18
CA TYR A 115 10.12 -7.07 -12.36
C TYR A 115 9.51 -7.59 -13.65
N SER A 116 8.64 -6.84 -14.31
CA SER A 116 8.00 -7.22 -15.56
C SER A 116 8.10 -6.09 -16.57
N LYS A 117 8.37 -6.46 -17.84
CA LYS A 117 8.45 -5.50 -18.97
C LYS A 117 7.06 -5.03 -19.42
N GLU A 118 6.02 -5.82 -19.14
CA GLU A 118 4.66 -5.51 -19.52
C GLU A 118 3.75 -5.61 -18.30
N VAL A 119 3.21 -4.47 -17.86
CA VAL A 119 2.28 -4.38 -16.74
C VAL A 119 1.07 -3.55 -17.18
N GLN A 120 -0.10 -4.18 -17.18
CA GLN A 120 -1.38 -3.50 -17.35
C GLN A 120 -2.18 -3.56 -16.05
N SER A 121 -3.04 -2.58 -15.83
CA SER A 121 -3.91 -2.51 -14.65
C SER A 121 -5.36 -2.57 -15.06
N PHE A 122 -6.14 -3.38 -14.36
CA PHE A 122 -7.58 -3.44 -14.45
C PHE A 122 -8.19 -3.17 -13.08
N SER A 123 -8.67 -1.94 -12.88
CA SER A 123 -9.11 -1.45 -11.59
C SER A 123 -10.64 -1.47 -11.47
N PHE A 124 -11.11 -1.88 -10.30
CA PHE A 124 -12.50 -1.86 -9.86
C PHE A 124 -12.70 -0.75 -8.81
N LYS A 125 -13.94 -0.45 -8.48
CA LYS A 125 -14.26 0.47 -7.38
C LYS A 125 -13.72 -0.07 -6.05
N ASP A 126 -13.33 0.82 -5.14
CA ASP A 126 -12.86 0.38 -3.81
C ASP A 126 -13.93 -0.48 -3.11
N HIS A 127 -13.46 -1.50 -2.39
CA HIS A 127 -14.30 -2.51 -1.71
C HIS A 127 -15.19 -3.38 -2.62
N TYR A 128 -14.86 -3.49 -3.91
CA TYR A 128 -15.63 -4.28 -4.88
C TYR A 128 -15.71 -5.76 -4.51
N PHE A 129 -16.85 -6.39 -4.82
CA PHE A 129 -17.07 -7.83 -4.77
C PHE A 129 -17.14 -8.37 -6.20
N PHE A 130 -16.20 -9.25 -6.57
CA PHE A 130 -16.09 -9.79 -7.92
C PHE A 130 -17.30 -10.64 -8.27
N GLN A 131 -17.85 -10.42 -9.46
CA GLN A 131 -19.00 -11.12 -10.01
C GLN A 131 -18.55 -12.07 -11.14
N PRO A 132 -19.32 -13.11 -11.50
CA PRO A 132 -18.96 -14.03 -12.58
C PRO A 132 -18.61 -13.35 -13.91
N LYS A 133 -19.29 -12.24 -14.25
CA LYS A 133 -18.99 -11.44 -15.45
C LYS A 133 -17.60 -10.80 -15.42
N ASP A 134 -17.07 -10.48 -14.23
CA ASP A 134 -15.79 -9.79 -14.08
C ASP A 134 -14.64 -10.72 -14.45
N TYR A 135 -14.73 -12.00 -14.15
CA TYR A 135 -13.73 -13.00 -14.55
C TYR A 135 -13.63 -13.12 -16.08
N LYS A 136 -14.77 -13.00 -16.81
CA LYS A 136 -14.77 -12.93 -18.28
C LYS A 136 -14.05 -11.66 -18.77
N ASN A 137 -14.34 -10.52 -18.14
CA ASN A 137 -13.69 -9.25 -18.48
C ASN A 137 -12.18 -9.29 -18.19
N ILE A 138 -11.77 -9.89 -17.06
CA ILE A 138 -10.36 -10.08 -16.71
C ILE A 138 -9.66 -10.95 -17.76
N LYS A 139 -10.27 -12.04 -18.22
CA LYS A 139 -9.74 -12.86 -19.33
C LYS A 139 -9.55 -12.05 -20.61
N THR A 140 -10.54 -11.25 -20.99
CA THR A 140 -10.43 -10.33 -22.13
C THR A 140 -9.29 -9.30 -21.97
N GLN A 141 -9.05 -8.79 -20.75
CA GLN A 141 -7.91 -7.89 -20.51
C GLN A 141 -6.57 -8.64 -20.59
N LEU A 142 -6.50 -9.87 -20.08
CA LEU A 142 -5.31 -10.72 -20.23
C LEU A 142 -4.97 -10.95 -21.71
N ASP A 143 -5.97 -11.15 -22.56
CA ASP A 143 -5.75 -11.39 -23.99
C ASP A 143 -5.09 -10.19 -24.70
N LYS A 144 -5.26 -8.98 -24.18
CA LYS A 144 -4.61 -7.77 -24.69
C LYS A 144 -3.13 -7.66 -24.37
N LEU A 145 -2.63 -8.44 -23.40
CA LEU A 145 -1.19 -8.49 -23.13
C LEU A 145 -0.47 -9.16 -24.29
N LEU A 146 0.63 -8.53 -24.72
CA LEU A 146 1.45 -8.99 -25.85
C LEU A 146 2.31 -10.19 -25.47
N SER A 147 2.70 -10.29 -24.20
CA SER A 147 3.53 -11.38 -23.70
C SER A 147 2.83 -12.73 -23.85
N PRO A 148 3.50 -13.76 -24.39
CA PRO A 148 2.91 -15.09 -24.57
C PRO A 148 2.61 -15.78 -23.24
N LYS A 149 3.42 -15.52 -22.22
CA LYS A 149 3.19 -15.98 -20.85
C LYS A 149 2.56 -14.85 -20.05
N LYS A 150 1.45 -15.13 -19.40
CA LYS A 150 0.66 -14.12 -18.67
C LYS A 150 0.54 -14.51 -17.21
N THR A 151 0.33 -13.52 -16.35
CA THR A 151 0.06 -13.74 -14.93
C THR A 151 -0.87 -12.67 -14.39
N ILE A 152 -1.70 -13.03 -13.43
CA ILE A 152 -2.53 -12.08 -12.68
C ILE A 152 -1.83 -11.78 -11.36
N VAL A 153 -1.79 -10.51 -11.01
CA VAL A 153 -1.42 -10.06 -9.67
C VAL A 153 -2.61 -9.33 -9.06
N ILE A 154 -2.91 -9.63 -7.81
CA ILE A 154 -3.99 -9.01 -7.06
C ILE A 154 -3.47 -8.51 -5.71
N THR A 155 -4.12 -7.52 -5.10
CA THR A 155 -3.75 -7.08 -3.75
C THR A 155 -4.16 -8.12 -2.71
N GLU A 156 -3.46 -8.20 -1.57
CA GLU A 156 -3.82 -9.12 -0.49
C GLU A 156 -5.26 -8.86 0.03
N LYS A 157 -5.67 -7.59 0.07
CA LYS A 157 -7.04 -7.18 0.46
C LYS A 157 -8.09 -7.76 -0.48
N ASP A 158 -7.81 -7.73 -1.79
CA ASP A 158 -8.77 -8.17 -2.80
C ASP A 158 -8.76 -9.69 -2.99
N ALA A 159 -7.62 -10.35 -2.71
CA ALA A 159 -7.46 -11.80 -2.84
C ALA A 159 -8.47 -12.60 -2.02
N VAL A 160 -8.91 -12.08 -0.87
CA VAL A 160 -9.92 -12.72 -0.01
C VAL A 160 -11.28 -12.84 -0.69
N LYS A 161 -11.56 -11.99 -1.69
CA LYS A 161 -12.83 -11.91 -2.42
C LYS A 161 -12.73 -12.42 -3.85
N PHE A 162 -11.52 -12.86 -4.25
CA PHE A 162 -11.21 -13.24 -5.63
C PHE A 162 -11.13 -14.76 -5.77
N ASP A 163 -11.91 -15.31 -6.68
CA ASP A 163 -11.87 -16.74 -6.99
C ASP A 163 -10.79 -17.03 -8.03
N ALA A 164 -9.61 -17.41 -7.56
CA ALA A 164 -8.47 -17.74 -8.41
C ALA A 164 -8.68 -19.05 -9.22
N SER A 165 -9.64 -19.89 -8.85
CA SER A 165 -9.94 -21.14 -9.58
C SER A 165 -10.52 -20.90 -10.98
N GLN A 166 -11.02 -19.68 -11.24
CA GLN A 166 -11.48 -19.27 -12.58
C GLN A 166 -10.34 -19.19 -13.62
N PHE A 167 -9.06 -19.32 -13.17
CA PHE A 167 -7.86 -19.15 -13.99
C PHE A 167 -6.90 -20.34 -13.83
N ASN A 168 -7.36 -21.55 -14.20
CA ASN A 168 -6.61 -22.79 -13.96
C ASN A 168 -5.19 -22.79 -14.56
N ASP A 169 -5.04 -22.28 -15.79
CA ASP A 169 -3.77 -22.30 -16.54
C ASP A 169 -2.97 -20.98 -16.42
N ILE A 170 -3.51 -19.97 -15.74
CA ILE A 170 -2.89 -18.67 -15.59
C ILE A 170 -2.49 -18.47 -14.14
N PRO A 171 -1.18 -18.27 -13.85
CA PRO A 171 -0.73 -18.03 -12.50
C PRO A 171 -1.39 -16.78 -11.89
N VAL A 172 -1.96 -16.94 -10.69
CA VAL A 172 -2.56 -15.86 -9.91
C VAL A 172 -1.79 -15.70 -8.61
N PHE A 173 -1.27 -14.50 -8.36
CA PHE A 173 -0.54 -14.18 -7.15
C PHE A 173 -1.19 -13.01 -6.39
N SER A 174 -1.15 -13.07 -5.08
CA SER A 174 -1.35 -11.89 -4.24
C SER A 174 -0.01 -11.29 -3.82
N ILE A 175 0.03 -9.96 -3.70
CA ILE A 175 1.20 -9.27 -3.15
C ILE A 175 0.83 -8.65 -1.81
N PRO A 176 1.32 -9.24 -0.69
CA PRO A 176 1.14 -8.67 0.62
C PRO A 176 1.99 -7.42 0.79
N ILE A 177 1.48 -6.50 1.61
CA ILE A 177 2.21 -5.29 2.00
C ILE A 177 2.65 -5.37 3.45
N LYS A 178 3.71 -4.63 3.77
CA LYS A 178 4.11 -4.30 5.14
C LYS A 178 4.35 -2.80 5.22
N ILE A 179 3.86 -2.16 6.24
CA ILE A 179 4.26 -0.79 6.57
C ILE A 179 5.64 -0.86 7.22
N LYS A 180 6.55 -0.02 6.78
CA LYS A 180 7.87 0.17 7.36
C LYS A 180 8.09 1.63 7.66
N PHE A 181 8.81 1.91 8.71
CA PHE A 181 9.32 3.24 9.01
C PHE A 181 10.69 3.47 8.38
N HIS A 182 11.06 4.73 8.16
CA HIS A 182 12.38 5.07 7.65
C HIS A 182 13.45 4.89 8.73
N GLU A 183 14.60 4.35 8.33
CA GLU A 183 15.80 4.18 9.17
C GLU A 183 15.47 3.62 10.58
N HIS A 184 16.00 4.26 11.62
CA HIS A 184 15.81 3.85 13.01
C HIS A 184 14.45 4.27 13.61
N GLN A 185 13.56 4.89 12.83
CA GLN A 185 12.27 5.38 13.34
C GLN A 185 11.34 4.26 13.81
N GLU A 186 11.47 3.02 13.31
CA GLU A 186 10.64 1.88 13.76
C GLU A 186 10.86 1.57 15.25
N LEU A 187 12.12 1.60 15.71
CA LEU A 187 12.45 1.40 17.12
C LEU A 187 11.93 2.55 17.98
N SER A 188 12.21 3.79 17.58
CA SER A 188 11.76 4.98 18.31
C SER A 188 10.23 5.06 18.39
N PHE A 189 9.52 4.71 17.30
CA PHE A 189 8.06 4.66 17.31
C PHE A 189 7.54 3.60 18.29
N SER A 190 8.15 2.40 18.28
CA SER A 190 7.76 1.31 19.20
C SER A 190 8.02 1.70 20.65
N GLU A 191 9.16 2.31 20.94
CA GLU A 191 9.50 2.81 22.28
C GLU A 191 8.49 3.84 22.80
N GLU A 192 8.01 4.75 21.94
CA GLU A 192 6.97 5.71 22.32
C GLU A 192 5.67 5.02 22.72
N ILE A 193 5.26 4.03 21.94
CA ILE A 193 4.04 3.26 22.26
C ILE A 193 4.21 2.49 23.56
N ASP A 194 5.35 1.81 23.75
CA ASP A 194 5.64 1.04 24.96
C ASP A 194 5.68 1.94 26.20
N ASN A 195 6.31 3.12 26.11
CA ASN A 195 6.36 4.08 27.19
C ASN A 195 4.96 4.58 27.58
N TYR A 196 4.13 4.84 26.57
CA TYR A 196 2.74 5.23 26.81
C TYR A 196 1.95 4.14 27.52
N VAL A 197 2.04 2.89 27.05
CA VAL A 197 1.34 1.75 27.67
C VAL A 197 1.80 1.53 29.11
N ARG A 198 3.12 1.58 29.35
CA ARG A 198 3.70 1.41 30.71
C ARG A 198 3.29 2.55 31.66
N SER A 199 3.12 3.78 31.17
CA SER A 199 2.65 4.89 31.99
C SER A 199 1.21 4.69 32.47
N TYR A 200 0.36 4.09 31.62
CA TYR A 200 -1.02 3.76 31.97
C TYR A 200 -1.11 2.61 33.00
N SER A 201 -0.27 1.59 32.86
CA SER A 201 -0.27 0.43 33.78
C SER A 201 0.21 0.77 35.20
N LYS A 202 0.81 1.95 35.43
CA LYS A 202 1.23 2.41 36.75
C LYS A 202 0.16 3.24 37.47
N ILE A 203 -0.97 3.53 36.82
CA ILE A 203 -2.08 4.35 37.35
C ILE A 203 -3.26 3.45 37.75
N SER A 204 -3.18 2.15 37.45
CA SER A 204 -4.11 1.10 37.88
C SER A 204 -3.55 0.33 39.06
#